data_756a765449a78bc53f4f9424b69421a9
#
_entry.id   756a765449a78bc53f4f9424b69421a9
#
_cell.length_a   1.000
_cell.length_b   1.000
_cell.length_c   1.000
_cell.angle_alpha   90.00
_cell.angle_beta   90.00
_cell.angle_gamma   90.00
#
_symmetry.space_group_name_H-M   'P 1'
#
loop_
_entity.id
_entity.type
_entity.pdbx_description
1 polymer ?
#
loop_
_entity_poly.entity_id
_entity_poly.type
_entity_poly.pdbx_seq_one_letter_code
_entity_poly.pdbx_strand_id
1 'polypeptide(L)'
;MVNNNKWGFGVIVSLIVISLGIFLLVFFKNVTIEPQTVYTVYLDGRSIGNIVSKKSFEDYINVKEEELKNKYNVDTVYTPKGVEIKKNFTYDTSVNSDEQIYNKIIDNKKFTVKGYEIKIVSKVKSEDSEENETKTTNIYVLSKEVFDDALENTIKAFVDKDQYEKFLAGTQEEVKDSGSMIENIDVDDEITYKEALIPTDQKIYVDSD
;
A
#
# COMPACT_ATOMS: atom_id res chain seq x y z
N MET A 1 -45.67 -77.69 -13.58
CA MET A 1 -44.52 -76.92 -12.95
C MET A 1 -44.31 -75.62 -13.70
N VAL A 2 -45.08 -74.61 -13.44
CA VAL A 2 -44.82 -73.24 -13.94
C VAL A 2 -45.51 -72.29 -12.98
N ASN A 3 -44.87 -71.91 -11.89
CA ASN A 3 -45.35 -70.77 -11.09
C ASN A 3 -44.32 -70.13 -10.12
N ASN A 4 -43.05 -70.39 -10.31
CA ASN A 4 -42.04 -69.81 -9.39
C ASN A 4 -41.35 -68.51 -9.91
N ASN A 5 -41.60 -68.08 -11.15
CA ASN A 5 -40.92 -66.94 -11.74
C ASN A 5 -41.61 -65.55 -11.50
N LYS A 6 -42.90 -65.57 -11.19
CA LYS A 6 -43.69 -64.35 -11.01
C LYS A 6 -43.34 -63.63 -9.70
N TRP A 7 -43.01 -64.38 -8.64
CA TRP A 7 -42.59 -63.80 -7.35
C TRP A 7 -41.24 -63.17 -7.41
N GLY A 8 -40.29 -63.84 -8.05
CA GLY A 8 -38.94 -63.28 -8.25
C GLY A 8 -38.95 -62.02 -9.09
N PHE A 9 -39.75 -61.96 -10.15
CA PHE A 9 -39.87 -60.77 -11.00
C PHE A 9 -40.47 -59.59 -10.24
N GLY A 10 -41.50 -59.79 -9.39
CA GLY A 10 -42.08 -58.73 -8.57
C GLY A 10 -41.11 -58.14 -7.58
N VAL A 11 -40.26 -58.96 -6.94
CA VAL A 11 -39.21 -58.50 -6.02
C VAL A 11 -38.13 -57.65 -6.75
N ILE A 12 -37.71 -58.10 -7.93
CA ILE A 12 -36.71 -57.34 -8.72
C ILE A 12 -37.29 -56.01 -9.16
N VAL A 13 -38.52 -55.93 -9.63
CA VAL A 13 -39.15 -54.65 -10.01
C VAL A 13 -39.28 -53.70 -8.82
N SER A 14 -39.69 -54.25 -7.64
CA SER A 14 -39.77 -53.43 -6.41
C SER A 14 -38.41 -52.83 -6.00
N LEU A 15 -37.35 -53.62 -6.08
CA LEU A 15 -35.98 -53.14 -5.77
C LEU A 15 -35.51 -52.06 -6.74
N ILE A 16 -35.83 -52.19 -8.04
CA ILE A 16 -35.52 -51.17 -9.04
C ILE A 16 -36.27 -49.87 -8.75
N VAL A 17 -37.56 -49.94 -8.43
CA VAL A 17 -38.36 -48.74 -8.11
C VAL A 17 -37.86 -48.06 -6.85
N ILE A 18 -37.51 -48.82 -5.79
CA ILE A 18 -36.96 -48.29 -4.56
C ILE A 18 -35.59 -47.64 -4.82
N SER A 19 -34.71 -48.30 -5.57
CA SER A 19 -33.40 -47.80 -5.94
C SER A 19 -33.50 -46.49 -6.76
N LEU A 20 -34.44 -46.45 -7.75
CA LEU A 20 -34.69 -45.26 -8.54
C LEU A 20 -35.25 -44.11 -7.65
N GLY A 21 -36.14 -44.43 -6.71
CA GLY A 21 -36.67 -43.46 -5.76
C GLY A 21 -35.58 -42.86 -4.87
N ILE A 22 -34.69 -43.69 -4.33
CA ILE A 22 -33.55 -43.22 -3.53
C ILE A 22 -32.61 -42.38 -4.38
N PHE A 23 -32.32 -42.83 -5.61
CA PHE A 23 -31.46 -42.07 -6.54
C PHE A 23 -32.07 -40.71 -6.83
N LEU A 24 -33.35 -40.61 -7.13
CA LEU A 24 -34.04 -39.35 -7.38
C LEU A 24 -34.00 -38.43 -6.14
N LEU A 25 -34.24 -38.97 -4.94
CA LEU A 25 -34.17 -38.18 -3.69
C LEU A 25 -32.78 -37.63 -3.43
N VAL A 26 -31.73 -38.43 -3.65
CA VAL A 26 -30.34 -37.98 -3.51
C VAL A 26 -29.99 -36.97 -4.60
N PHE A 27 -30.42 -37.23 -5.84
CA PHE A 27 -30.18 -36.34 -6.96
C PHE A 27 -30.86 -34.97 -6.75
N PHE A 28 -32.12 -34.93 -6.36
CA PHE A 28 -32.83 -33.67 -6.10
C PHE A 28 -32.30 -32.93 -4.86
N LYS A 29 -31.87 -33.64 -3.80
CA LYS A 29 -31.20 -32.99 -2.67
C LYS A 29 -29.87 -32.32 -3.04
N ASN A 30 -29.12 -32.88 -3.98
CA ASN A 30 -27.84 -32.36 -4.43
C ASN A 30 -27.96 -31.29 -5.53
N VAL A 31 -29.11 -31.18 -6.21
CA VAL A 31 -29.33 -30.23 -7.31
C VAL A 31 -29.86 -28.87 -6.85
N THR A 32 -30.33 -28.74 -5.61
CA THR A 32 -30.78 -27.45 -5.05
C THR A 32 -29.67 -26.71 -4.34
N ILE A 33 -28.49 -26.61 -4.97
CA ILE A 33 -27.50 -25.63 -4.52
C ILE A 33 -27.96 -24.28 -5.09
N GLU A 34 -28.46 -23.40 -4.22
CA GLU A 34 -28.79 -22.05 -4.61
C GLU A 34 -27.47 -21.23 -4.77
N PRO A 35 -27.35 -20.41 -5.82
CA PRO A 35 -26.19 -19.57 -5.98
C PRO A 35 -26.12 -18.56 -4.83
N GLN A 36 -24.96 -18.45 -4.23
CA GLN A 36 -24.71 -17.48 -3.17
C GLN A 36 -24.39 -16.10 -3.75
N THR A 37 -24.85 -15.05 -3.08
CA THR A 37 -24.44 -13.69 -3.39
C THR A 37 -23.05 -13.44 -2.80
N VAL A 38 -22.12 -13.08 -3.66
CA VAL A 38 -20.76 -12.64 -3.29
C VAL A 38 -20.45 -11.29 -3.92
N TYR A 39 -19.40 -10.65 -3.44
CA TYR A 39 -18.88 -9.44 -4.03
C TYR A 39 -17.48 -9.73 -4.58
N THR A 40 -17.36 -9.73 -5.90
CA THR A 40 -16.07 -9.92 -6.57
C THR A 40 -15.30 -8.61 -6.58
N VAL A 41 -14.09 -8.65 -6.04
CA VAL A 41 -13.17 -7.51 -6.04
C VAL A 41 -12.24 -7.61 -7.24
N TYR A 42 -12.13 -6.52 -7.97
CA TYR A 42 -11.25 -6.37 -9.13
C TYR A 42 -10.17 -5.34 -8.82
N LEU A 43 -8.99 -5.58 -9.35
CA LEU A 43 -7.89 -4.62 -9.37
C LEU A 43 -7.44 -4.46 -10.83
N ASP A 44 -7.56 -3.24 -11.37
CA ASP A 44 -7.30 -2.93 -12.79
C ASP A 44 -8.03 -3.87 -13.76
N GLY A 45 -9.30 -4.17 -13.44
CA GLY A 45 -10.16 -5.04 -14.25
C GLY A 45 -9.91 -6.55 -14.10
N ARG A 46 -8.92 -6.98 -13.30
CA ARG A 46 -8.68 -8.40 -12.99
C ARG A 46 -9.29 -8.77 -11.66
N SER A 47 -10.06 -9.86 -11.62
CA SER A 47 -10.59 -10.39 -10.37
C SER A 47 -9.47 -10.88 -9.47
N ILE A 48 -9.47 -10.41 -8.21
CA ILE A 48 -8.49 -10.80 -7.19
C ILE A 48 -9.11 -11.67 -6.07
N GLY A 49 -10.43 -11.81 -6.08
CA GLY A 49 -11.15 -12.72 -5.18
C GLY A 49 -12.57 -12.28 -4.88
N ASN A 50 -13.26 -13.08 -4.05
CA ASN A 50 -14.63 -12.84 -3.62
C ASN A 50 -14.66 -12.56 -2.12
N ILE A 51 -15.51 -11.63 -1.71
CA ILE A 51 -15.82 -11.31 -0.31
C ILE A 51 -17.31 -11.47 -0.04
N VAL A 52 -17.65 -11.65 1.22
CA VAL A 52 -19.05 -11.83 1.65
C VAL A 52 -19.81 -10.50 1.65
N SER A 53 -19.17 -9.42 2.05
CA SER A 53 -19.81 -8.13 2.26
C SER A 53 -18.93 -6.99 1.72
N LYS A 54 -19.50 -6.22 0.80
CA LYS A 54 -18.89 -4.98 0.31
C LYS A 54 -18.68 -3.98 1.45
N LYS A 55 -19.70 -3.83 2.31
CA LYS A 55 -19.63 -2.88 3.44
C LYS A 55 -18.52 -3.24 4.44
N SER A 56 -18.40 -4.51 4.82
CA SER A 56 -17.34 -4.96 5.73
C SER A 56 -15.95 -4.64 5.17
N PHE A 57 -15.76 -4.89 3.89
CA PHE A 57 -14.50 -4.61 3.23
C PHE A 57 -14.20 -3.10 3.13
N GLU A 58 -15.20 -2.29 2.80
CA GLU A 58 -15.06 -0.82 2.80
C GLU A 58 -14.72 -0.30 4.21
N ASP A 59 -15.39 -0.80 5.24
CA ASP A 59 -15.10 -0.46 6.64
C ASP A 59 -13.67 -0.88 7.02
N TYR A 60 -13.20 -2.05 6.56
CA TYR A 60 -11.81 -2.50 6.78
C TYR A 60 -10.79 -1.57 6.11
N ILE A 61 -11.04 -1.16 4.85
CA ILE A 61 -10.18 -0.20 4.14
C ILE A 61 -10.13 1.13 4.88
N ASN A 62 -11.27 1.63 5.37
CA ASN A 62 -11.35 2.89 6.13
C ASN A 62 -10.51 2.82 7.42
N VAL A 63 -10.55 1.69 8.13
CA VAL A 63 -9.68 1.49 9.32
C VAL A 63 -8.20 1.56 8.94
N LYS A 64 -7.80 0.92 7.83
CA LYS A 64 -6.41 0.97 7.35
C LYS A 64 -5.98 2.38 6.90
N GLU A 65 -6.90 3.12 6.31
CA GLU A 65 -6.68 4.53 5.96
C GLU A 65 -6.44 5.38 7.21
N GLU A 66 -7.28 5.23 8.26
CA GLU A 66 -7.11 5.94 9.53
C GLU A 66 -5.81 5.56 10.26
N GLU A 67 -5.40 4.29 10.23
CA GLU A 67 -4.10 3.86 10.75
C GLU A 67 -2.94 4.59 10.06
N LEU A 68 -3.01 4.77 8.74
CA LEU A 68 -1.99 5.48 7.96
C LEU A 68 -2.03 7.00 8.20
N LYS A 69 -3.23 7.61 8.32
CA LYS A 69 -3.36 9.03 8.69
C LYS A 69 -2.70 9.31 10.03
N ASN A 70 -2.96 8.46 11.03
CA ASN A 70 -2.35 8.59 12.34
C ASN A 70 -0.83 8.38 12.29
N LYS A 71 -0.37 7.37 11.53
CA LYS A 71 1.05 7.07 11.39
C LYS A 71 1.86 8.23 10.82
N TYR A 72 1.32 8.92 9.82
CA TYR A 72 1.99 10.02 9.14
C TYR A 72 1.55 11.40 9.63
N ASN A 73 0.59 11.46 10.57
CA ASN A 73 0.00 12.71 11.07
C ASN A 73 -0.52 13.60 9.92
N VAL A 74 -1.30 13.02 9.00
CA VAL A 74 -1.86 13.69 7.83
C VAL A 74 -3.38 13.60 7.80
N ASP A 75 -4.05 14.60 7.24
CA ASP A 75 -5.51 14.61 7.12
C ASP A 75 -6.01 13.66 6.01
N THR A 76 -5.17 13.38 5.03
CA THR A 76 -5.59 12.64 3.83
C THR A 76 -4.57 11.59 3.43
N VAL A 77 -5.08 10.37 3.25
CA VAL A 77 -4.38 9.25 2.63
C VAL A 77 -5.16 8.87 1.38
N TYR A 78 -4.49 8.60 0.29
CA TYR A 78 -5.12 8.24 -0.98
C TYR A 78 -5.10 6.72 -1.14
N THR A 79 -6.28 6.15 -1.32
CA THR A 79 -6.45 4.71 -1.57
C THR A 79 -5.92 4.30 -2.94
N PRO A 80 -5.49 3.03 -3.11
CA PRO A 80 -5.08 2.49 -4.40
C PRO A 80 -6.17 2.63 -5.46
N LYS A 81 -5.82 3.19 -6.62
CA LYS A 81 -6.75 3.32 -7.74
C LYS A 81 -6.96 1.99 -8.47
N GLY A 82 -8.13 1.84 -9.11
CA GLY A 82 -8.46 0.68 -9.94
C GLY A 82 -9.09 -0.47 -9.16
N VAL A 83 -9.45 -0.26 -7.89
CA VAL A 83 -10.24 -1.22 -7.11
C VAL A 83 -11.72 -1.04 -7.46
N GLU A 84 -12.37 -2.11 -7.91
CA GLU A 84 -13.81 -2.16 -8.17
C GLU A 84 -14.43 -3.34 -7.43
N ILE A 85 -15.65 -3.16 -6.91
CA ILE A 85 -16.39 -4.21 -6.21
C ILE A 85 -17.73 -4.41 -6.92
N LYS A 86 -17.96 -5.60 -7.45
CA LYS A 86 -19.19 -5.94 -8.17
C LYS A 86 -19.92 -7.08 -7.48
N LYS A 87 -21.25 -6.92 -7.30
CA LYS A 87 -22.13 -7.98 -6.81
C LYS A 87 -22.20 -9.08 -7.86
N ASN A 88 -22.03 -10.32 -7.43
CA ASN A 88 -22.05 -11.50 -8.28
C ASN A 88 -22.81 -12.64 -7.61
N PHE A 89 -23.22 -13.64 -8.41
CA PHE A 89 -23.84 -14.87 -7.95
C PHE A 89 -22.95 -16.03 -8.35
N THR A 90 -22.63 -16.89 -7.41
CA THR A 90 -21.74 -18.03 -7.67
C THR A 90 -22.20 -19.27 -6.92
N TYR A 91 -21.92 -20.43 -7.49
CA TYR A 91 -22.01 -21.71 -6.80
C TYR A 91 -20.73 -22.08 -6.04
N ASP A 92 -19.64 -21.33 -6.27
CA ASP A 92 -18.40 -21.47 -5.53
C ASP A 92 -18.55 -20.80 -4.17
N THR A 93 -18.37 -21.56 -3.11
CA THR A 93 -18.44 -21.10 -1.72
C THR A 93 -17.11 -20.52 -1.22
N SER A 94 -16.05 -20.54 -2.04
CA SER A 94 -14.78 -20.00 -1.66
C SER A 94 -14.83 -18.47 -1.62
N VAL A 95 -14.68 -17.91 -0.42
CA VAL A 95 -14.60 -16.47 -0.20
C VAL A 95 -13.30 -16.15 0.53
N ASN A 96 -12.76 -14.98 0.24
CA ASN A 96 -11.58 -14.45 0.92
C ASN A 96 -12.01 -13.61 2.12
N SER A 97 -11.15 -13.53 3.13
CA SER A 97 -11.30 -12.51 4.17
C SER A 97 -10.98 -11.12 3.62
N ASP A 98 -11.49 -10.08 4.30
CA ASP A 98 -11.21 -8.69 3.95
C ASP A 98 -9.69 -8.42 3.97
N GLU A 99 -8.98 -8.99 4.95
CA GLU A 99 -7.53 -8.91 5.05
C GLU A 99 -6.80 -9.57 3.87
N GLN A 100 -7.25 -10.74 3.42
CA GLN A 100 -6.64 -11.42 2.26
C GLN A 100 -6.76 -10.59 0.98
N ILE A 101 -7.93 -9.97 0.76
CA ILE A 101 -8.14 -9.10 -0.41
C ILE A 101 -7.31 -7.81 -0.25
N TYR A 102 -7.30 -7.21 0.93
CA TYR A 102 -6.48 -6.05 1.23
C TYR A 102 -5.01 -6.32 0.92
N ASN A 103 -4.45 -7.44 1.41
CA ASN A 103 -3.06 -7.80 1.16
C ASN A 103 -2.77 -7.94 -0.34
N LYS A 104 -3.66 -8.58 -1.11
CA LYS A 104 -3.51 -8.66 -2.58
C LYS A 104 -3.51 -7.27 -3.24
N ILE A 105 -4.28 -6.32 -2.72
CA ILE A 105 -4.28 -4.94 -3.24
C ILE A 105 -2.94 -4.28 -2.93
N ILE A 106 -2.50 -4.30 -1.65
CA ILE A 106 -1.29 -3.59 -1.24
C ILE A 106 0.01 -4.22 -1.75
N ASP A 107 0.01 -5.51 -2.11
CA ASP A 107 1.14 -6.16 -2.78
C ASP A 107 1.38 -5.58 -4.18
N ASN A 108 0.32 -5.13 -4.84
CA ASN A 108 0.37 -4.59 -6.20
C ASN A 108 0.33 -3.06 -6.25
N LYS A 109 -0.40 -2.42 -5.35
CA LYS A 109 -0.59 -0.96 -5.30
C LYS A 109 -0.62 -0.49 -3.86
N LYS A 110 0.10 0.57 -3.58
CA LYS A 110 0.20 1.13 -2.24
C LYS A 110 -0.79 2.28 -2.04
N PHE A 111 -1.18 2.50 -0.79
CA PHE A 111 -1.71 3.80 -0.39
C PHE A 111 -0.64 4.86 -0.62
N THR A 112 -1.06 6.08 -0.84
CA THR A 112 -0.13 7.19 -1.02
C THR A 112 -0.51 8.36 -0.11
N VAL A 113 0.51 9.12 0.29
CA VAL A 113 0.35 10.39 1.00
C VAL A 113 0.92 11.51 0.15
N LYS A 114 0.35 12.71 0.26
CA LYS A 114 0.91 13.90 -0.38
C LYS A 114 2.16 14.34 0.38
N GLY A 115 3.22 14.64 -0.35
CA GLY A 115 4.48 15.12 0.20
C GLY A 115 5.41 15.59 -0.91
N TYR A 116 6.72 15.55 -0.64
CA TYR A 116 7.75 15.98 -1.57
C TYR A 116 8.79 14.89 -1.77
N GLU A 117 9.14 14.67 -3.02
CA GLU A 117 10.34 13.97 -3.43
C GLU A 117 11.46 14.99 -3.55
N ILE A 118 12.50 14.83 -2.76
CA ILE A 118 13.70 15.67 -2.79
C ILE A 118 14.78 14.86 -3.47
N LYS A 119 15.25 15.38 -4.58
CA LYS A 119 16.36 14.79 -5.34
C LYS A 119 17.61 15.59 -5.05
N ILE A 120 18.64 14.91 -4.55
CA ILE A 120 19.96 15.44 -4.27
C ILE A 120 20.94 14.84 -5.28
N VAL A 121 21.63 15.68 -6.02
CA VAL A 121 22.66 15.25 -6.98
C VAL A 121 24.01 15.74 -6.49
N SER A 122 24.82 14.83 -5.98
CA SER A 122 26.15 15.06 -5.43
C SER A 122 27.20 14.72 -6.48
N LYS A 123 28.25 15.55 -6.58
CA LYS A 123 29.46 15.24 -7.37
C LYS A 123 30.45 14.53 -6.47
N VAL A 124 30.70 13.27 -6.72
CA VAL A 124 31.65 12.44 -5.96
C VAL A 124 32.90 12.26 -6.79
N LYS A 125 34.08 12.53 -6.21
CA LYS A 125 35.35 12.21 -6.86
C LYS A 125 35.49 10.67 -6.86
N SER A 126 35.70 10.10 -8.04
CA SER A 126 36.05 8.68 -8.14
C SER A 126 37.48 8.48 -7.63
N GLU A 127 37.70 7.42 -6.82
CA GLU A 127 39.05 7.07 -6.36
C GLU A 127 39.97 6.59 -7.51
N ASP A 128 39.39 6.13 -8.62
CA ASP A 128 40.10 5.50 -9.73
C ASP A 128 40.15 6.33 -11.03
N SER A 129 39.54 7.51 -11.07
CA SER A 129 39.52 8.36 -12.27
C SER A 129 39.52 9.87 -11.90
N GLU A 130 40.07 10.71 -12.79
CA GLU A 130 39.98 12.18 -12.68
C GLU A 130 38.57 12.73 -12.99
N GLU A 131 37.61 11.85 -13.38
CA GLU A 131 36.24 12.24 -13.71
C GLU A 131 35.35 12.21 -12.45
N ASN A 132 34.55 13.26 -12.28
CA ASN A 132 33.55 13.34 -11.23
C ASN A 132 32.37 12.41 -11.58
N GLU A 133 32.06 11.48 -10.71
CA GLU A 133 30.83 10.70 -10.78
C GLU A 133 29.68 11.47 -10.11
N THR A 134 28.48 11.36 -10.67
CA THR A 134 27.28 11.93 -10.05
C THR A 134 26.52 10.86 -9.28
N LYS A 135 26.28 11.08 -8.00
CA LYS A 135 25.44 10.27 -7.16
C LYS A 135 24.08 10.95 -6.97
N THR A 136 23.01 10.27 -7.29
CA THR A 136 21.64 10.76 -7.04
C THR A 136 21.04 10.05 -5.84
N THR A 137 20.51 10.84 -4.90
CA THR A 137 19.77 10.35 -3.73
C THR A 137 18.36 10.94 -3.74
N ASN A 138 17.34 10.11 -3.56
CA ASN A 138 15.95 10.57 -3.40
C ASN A 138 15.54 10.40 -1.94
N ILE A 139 14.95 11.45 -1.38
CA ILE A 139 14.42 11.51 -0.02
C ILE A 139 12.94 11.88 -0.13
N TYR A 140 12.10 11.25 0.67
CA TYR A 140 10.67 11.54 0.71
C TYR A 140 10.31 12.18 2.06
N VAL A 141 9.70 13.35 2.01
CA VAL A 141 9.27 14.11 3.20
C VAL A 141 7.81 14.53 3.07
N LEU A 142 7.12 14.76 4.18
CA LEU A 142 5.75 15.26 4.14
C LEU A 142 5.66 16.74 3.78
N SER A 143 6.63 17.55 4.20
CA SER A 143 6.72 18.96 3.84
C SER A 143 8.16 19.36 3.51
N LYS A 144 8.35 20.49 2.85
CA LYS A 144 9.69 21.02 2.55
C LYS A 144 10.42 21.41 3.83
N GLU A 145 9.68 21.97 4.78
CA GLU A 145 10.19 22.42 6.07
C GLU A 145 10.91 21.30 6.82
N VAL A 146 10.40 20.05 6.76
CA VAL A 146 11.07 18.88 7.37
C VAL A 146 12.49 18.71 6.85
N PHE A 147 12.69 18.86 5.54
CA PHE A 147 14.02 18.74 4.95
C PHE A 147 14.89 19.98 5.21
N ASP A 148 14.30 21.17 5.10
CA ASP A 148 15.01 22.43 5.32
C ASP A 148 15.51 22.53 6.78
N ASP A 149 14.68 22.11 7.75
CA ASP A 149 15.05 22.02 9.16
C ASP A 149 16.18 21.00 9.39
N ALA A 150 16.12 19.83 8.74
CA ALA A 150 17.17 18.82 8.82
C ALA A 150 18.50 19.34 8.23
N LEU A 151 18.43 20.08 7.11
CA LEU A 151 19.59 20.72 6.51
C LEU A 151 20.18 21.79 7.44
N GLU A 152 19.33 22.65 8.01
CA GLU A 152 19.74 23.65 8.99
C GLU A 152 20.40 23.04 10.23
N ASN A 153 19.79 21.97 10.77
CA ASN A 153 20.35 21.23 11.90
C ASN A 153 21.74 20.63 11.56
N THR A 154 21.87 20.13 10.33
CA THR A 154 23.16 19.63 9.82
C THR A 154 24.21 20.77 9.79
N ILE A 155 23.86 21.92 9.24
CA ILE A 155 24.76 23.09 9.20
C ILE A 155 25.18 23.50 10.63
N LYS A 156 24.22 23.60 11.56
CA LYS A 156 24.46 23.91 12.97
C LYS A 156 25.37 22.92 13.69
N ALA A 157 25.49 21.69 13.20
CA ALA A 157 26.39 20.69 13.76
C ALA A 157 27.88 20.96 13.39
N PHE A 158 28.12 21.71 12.31
CA PHE A 158 29.48 22.00 11.81
C PHE A 158 29.96 23.45 12.08
N VAL A 159 29.04 24.35 12.45
CA VAL A 159 29.37 25.76 12.74
C VAL A 159 28.97 26.11 14.16
N ASP A 160 29.65 27.14 14.73
CA ASP A 160 29.25 27.69 16.02
C ASP A 160 27.84 28.29 15.93
N LYS A 161 26.96 27.91 16.86
CA LYS A 161 25.57 28.30 16.83
C LYS A 161 25.36 29.81 16.91
N ASP A 162 26.11 30.49 17.79
CA ASP A 162 25.97 31.94 17.99
C ASP A 162 26.47 32.68 16.75
N GLN A 163 27.54 32.18 16.10
CA GLN A 163 28.04 32.74 14.84
C GLN A 163 27.04 32.51 13.70
N TYR A 164 26.42 31.35 13.63
CA TYR A 164 25.40 31.06 12.62
C TYR A 164 24.18 31.97 12.76
N GLU A 165 23.67 32.14 13.99
CA GLU A 165 22.55 33.05 14.26
C GLU A 165 22.88 34.51 13.90
N LYS A 166 24.08 34.97 14.21
CA LYS A 166 24.56 36.32 13.82
C LYS A 166 24.72 36.47 12.31
N PHE A 167 25.18 35.41 11.64
CA PHE A 167 25.28 35.36 10.18
C PHE A 167 23.90 35.51 9.52
N LEU A 168 22.91 34.71 9.95
CA LEU A 168 21.55 34.80 9.45
C LEU A 168 20.90 36.17 9.72
N ALA A 169 21.17 36.74 10.88
CA ALA A 169 20.68 38.07 11.28
C ALA A 169 21.43 39.24 10.61
N GLY A 170 22.54 38.98 9.91
CA GLY A 170 23.40 40.03 9.34
C GLY A 170 24.03 40.93 10.39
N THR A 171 24.24 40.40 11.62
CA THR A 171 24.77 41.16 12.78
C THR A 171 26.18 40.72 13.18
N GLN A 172 26.90 40.02 12.32
CA GLN A 172 28.30 39.67 12.57
C GLN A 172 29.17 40.93 12.64
N GLU A 173 30.09 40.93 13.60
CA GLU A 173 31.08 42.02 13.71
C GLU A 173 32.22 41.78 12.72
N GLU A 174 32.74 42.86 12.11
CA GLU A 174 33.92 42.77 11.28
C GLU A 174 35.14 42.31 12.09
N VAL A 175 35.89 41.34 11.56
CA VAL A 175 37.12 40.86 12.15
C VAL A 175 38.21 41.88 11.90
N LYS A 176 38.69 42.60 12.98
CA LYS A 176 39.67 43.67 12.83
C LYS A 176 41.12 43.20 12.97
N ASP A 177 41.40 42.31 13.91
CA ASP A 177 42.77 41.87 14.21
C ASP A 177 42.91 40.34 14.19
N SER A 178 42.08 39.65 14.92
CA SER A 178 42.00 38.17 14.95
C SER A 178 40.58 37.71 15.28
N GLY A 179 40.13 36.63 14.65
CA GLY A 179 38.80 36.07 14.81
C GLY A 179 38.38 35.31 13.58
N SER A 180 37.14 34.82 13.57
CA SER A 180 36.50 34.16 12.43
C SER A 180 35.10 34.69 12.27
N MET A 181 34.64 34.78 11.03
CA MET A 181 33.27 35.08 10.68
C MET A 181 32.84 34.12 9.56
N ILE A 182 31.56 33.88 9.45
CA ILE A 182 30.99 33.11 8.34
C ILE A 182 30.79 34.09 7.18
N GLU A 183 31.50 33.88 6.08
CA GLU A 183 31.35 34.72 4.88
C GLU A 183 30.23 34.16 3.98
N ASN A 184 30.16 32.86 3.82
CA ASN A 184 29.18 32.19 3.00
C ASN A 184 28.94 30.74 3.49
N ILE A 185 27.78 30.24 3.23
CA ILE A 185 27.41 28.81 3.41
C ILE A 185 26.85 28.34 2.10
N ASP A 186 27.58 27.46 1.42
CA ASP A 186 27.19 26.87 0.17
C ASP A 186 26.93 25.37 0.35
N VAL A 187 25.93 24.86 -0.36
CA VAL A 187 25.69 23.44 -0.51
C VAL A 187 26.08 23.06 -1.93
N ASP A 188 27.15 22.27 -2.07
CA ASP A 188 27.67 21.86 -3.38
C ASP A 188 26.74 20.96 -4.17
N ASP A 189 25.76 20.37 -3.48
CA ASP A 189 24.77 19.44 -4.07
C ASP A 189 23.64 20.20 -4.76
N GLU A 190 23.22 19.72 -5.92
CA GLU A 190 22.00 20.22 -6.56
C GLU A 190 20.78 19.59 -5.89
N ILE A 191 19.95 20.42 -5.24
CA ILE A 191 18.75 19.98 -4.52
C ILE A 191 17.51 20.44 -5.28
N THR A 192 16.63 19.48 -5.63
CA THR A 192 15.36 19.77 -6.29
C THR A 192 14.19 19.18 -5.51
N TYR A 193 13.11 19.97 -5.40
CA TYR A 193 11.86 19.60 -4.70
C TYR A 193 10.75 19.37 -5.71
N LYS A 194 10.06 18.25 -5.59
CA LYS A 194 8.91 17.92 -6.43
C LYS A 194 7.76 17.43 -5.57
N GLU A 195 6.59 18.08 -5.67
CA GLU A 195 5.37 17.54 -5.08
C GLU A 195 5.05 16.16 -5.68
N ALA A 196 4.74 15.20 -4.82
CA ALA A 196 4.44 13.83 -5.22
C ALA A 196 3.40 13.17 -4.31
N LEU A 197 2.71 12.16 -4.85
CA LEU A 197 2.00 11.18 -4.04
C LEU A 197 2.97 10.05 -3.73
N ILE A 198 3.40 9.99 -2.50
CA ILE A 198 4.47 9.08 -2.04
C ILE A 198 3.83 7.77 -1.58
N PRO A 199 4.25 6.62 -2.13
CA PRO A 199 3.79 5.31 -1.67
C PRO A 199 4.19 5.05 -0.21
N THR A 200 3.25 4.48 0.56
CA THR A 200 3.44 4.26 2.01
C THR A 200 4.42 3.14 2.37
N ASP A 201 4.96 2.44 1.39
CA ASP A 201 6.08 1.49 1.56
C ASP A 201 7.46 2.16 1.44
N GLN A 202 7.51 3.43 1.01
CA GLN A 202 8.74 4.22 1.03
C GLN A 202 9.02 4.72 2.45
N LYS A 203 10.31 4.98 2.73
CA LYS A 203 10.69 5.68 3.95
C LYS A 203 10.33 7.15 3.80
N ILE A 204 9.32 7.58 4.55
CA ILE A 204 8.83 8.97 4.54
C ILE A 204 9.23 9.61 5.87
N TYR A 205 9.93 10.72 5.81
CA TYR A 205 10.30 11.48 6.99
C TYR A 205 9.19 12.48 7.32
N VAL A 206 8.77 12.47 8.58
CA VAL A 206 7.67 13.29 9.11
C VAL A 206 8.16 14.45 9.96
N ASP A 207 9.41 14.37 10.41
CA ASP A 207 10.15 15.35 11.20
C ASP A 207 11.60 15.40 10.75
N SER A 208 12.36 16.36 11.31
CA SER A 208 13.77 16.62 10.96
C SER A 208 14.78 15.83 11.81
N ASP A 209 14.31 14.92 12.70
CA ASP A 209 15.16 14.14 13.63
C ASP A 209 15.60 12.80 13.04
#